data_1c2d87d4277545ff72a926c217d6e1c8
#
_entry.id   1c2d87d4277545ff72a926c217d6e1c8
#
_cell.length_a   1.000
_cell.length_b   1.000
_cell.length_c   1.000
_cell.angle_alpha   90.00
_cell.angle_beta   90.00
_cell.angle_gamma   90.00
#
_symmetry.space_group_name_H-M   'P 1'
#
loop_
_entity.id
_entity.type
_entity.pdbx_description
1 polymer ?
#
loop_
_entity_poly.entity_id
_entity_poly.type
_entity_poly.pdbx_seq_one_letter_code
_entity_poly.pdbx_strand_id
1 'polypeptide(L)'
;MSQEKINTDGLIVQGIGKAYKNKTILHDVDLELHKGEVVALLGPNGAGKTTCFYSIAGLVSPDKGMVTVDGFDATNLPMYRRAQLGLGYLPQEASIFRGLNVEQNISAVSELWTKNKSDSKQRVEELLNEFSITHIRKSPAIE
;
A
#
# COMPACT_ATOMS: atom_id res chain seq x y z
N MET A 1 23.03 -6.87 -2.28
CA MET A 1 23.18 -6.87 -0.82
C MET A 1 22.03 -7.66 -0.27
N SER A 2 22.32 -8.80 0.38
CA SER A 2 21.30 -9.62 1.04
C SER A 2 20.80 -8.84 2.25
N GLN A 3 19.53 -8.45 2.27
CA GLN A 3 18.92 -7.90 3.48
C GLN A 3 18.78 -9.03 4.49
N GLU A 4 19.33 -8.86 5.68
CA GLU A 4 19.09 -9.78 6.80
C GLU A 4 17.61 -9.71 7.15
N LYS A 5 16.94 -10.86 7.18
CA LYS A 5 15.53 -10.95 7.56
C LYS A 5 15.44 -10.92 9.08
N ILE A 6 14.83 -9.88 9.63
CA ILE A 6 14.46 -9.82 11.05
C ILE A 6 13.28 -10.78 11.23
N ASN A 7 13.30 -11.60 12.29
CA ASN A 7 12.27 -12.63 12.52
C ASN A 7 10.96 -12.01 13.05
N THR A 8 10.34 -11.14 12.23
CA THR A 8 9.06 -10.49 12.52
C THR A 8 8.12 -10.70 11.34
N ASP A 9 6.85 -11.03 11.62
CA ASP A 9 5.80 -11.23 10.62
C ASP A 9 4.86 -10.02 10.61
N GLY A 10 4.47 -9.55 9.43
CA GLY A 10 3.59 -8.41 9.26
C GLY A 10 4.31 -7.07 9.08
N LEU A 11 3.65 -5.98 9.44
CA LEU A 11 4.14 -4.62 9.37
C LEU A 11 4.56 -4.15 10.75
N ILE A 12 5.82 -3.79 10.92
CA ILE A 12 6.35 -3.21 12.16
C ILE A 12 6.92 -1.83 11.86
N VAL A 13 6.50 -0.86 12.63
CA VAL A 13 6.95 0.53 12.58
C VAL A 13 7.53 0.89 13.93
N GLN A 14 8.77 1.37 13.98
CA GLN A 14 9.47 1.65 15.22
C GLN A 14 10.05 3.06 15.20
N GLY A 15 9.61 3.88 16.14
CA GLY A 15 10.15 5.19 16.42
C GLY A 15 10.12 6.16 15.24
N ILE A 16 9.16 6.05 14.32
CA ILE A 16 9.17 6.95 13.17
C ILE A 16 8.89 8.39 13.57
N GLY A 17 9.75 9.27 13.08
CA GLY A 17 9.62 10.71 13.22
C GLY A 17 9.66 11.42 11.90
N LYS A 18 8.89 12.52 11.78
CA LYS A 18 8.88 13.37 10.60
C LYS A 18 8.67 14.82 10.97
N ALA A 19 9.51 15.69 10.42
CA ALA A 19 9.36 17.14 10.53
C ALA A 19 9.31 17.78 9.14
N TYR A 20 8.57 18.86 9.01
CA TYR A 20 8.58 19.72 7.84
C TYR A 20 9.02 21.11 8.28
N LYS A 21 10.15 21.57 7.75
CA LYS A 21 10.81 22.81 8.20
C LYS A 21 11.05 22.75 9.72
N ASN A 22 10.39 23.62 10.48
CA ASN A 22 10.54 23.70 11.94
C ASN A 22 9.37 23.09 12.71
N LYS A 23 8.47 22.35 12.03
CA LYS A 23 7.31 21.72 12.66
C LYS A 23 7.44 20.21 12.62
N THR A 24 7.57 19.59 13.77
CA THR A 24 7.51 18.14 13.91
C THR A 24 6.04 17.69 13.78
N ILE A 25 5.81 16.68 12.95
CA ILE A 25 4.49 16.11 12.67
C ILE A 25 4.36 14.72 13.29
N LEU A 26 5.42 13.91 13.20
CA LEU A 26 5.45 12.60 13.83
C LEU A 26 6.53 12.60 14.91
N HIS A 27 6.16 12.17 16.09
CA HIS A 27 7.03 12.01 17.25
C HIS A 27 7.03 10.56 17.65
N ASP A 28 8.10 9.84 17.32
CA ASP A 28 8.42 8.52 17.89
C ASP A 28 7.23 7.56 17.83
N VAL A 29 6.67 7.38 16.62
CA VAL A 29 5.46 6.59 16.42
C VAL A 29 5.84 5.12 16.24
N ASP A 30 5.26 4.27 17.09
CA ASP A 30 5.32 2.82 16.99
C ASP A 30 3.98 2.26 16.54
N LEU A 31 3.99 1.23 15.70
CA LEU A 31 2.82 0.50 15.26
C LEU A 31 3.22 -0.91 14.86
N GLU A 32 2.43 -1.87 15.29
CA GLU A 32 2.57 -3.27 14.89
C GLU A 32 1.25 -3.75 14.29
N LEU A 33 1.33 -4.49 13.20
CA LEU A 33 0.20 -5.11 12.51
C LEU A 33 0.61 -6.49 12.04
N HIS A 34 0.03 -7.52 12.64
CA HIS A 34 0.25 -8.91 12.28
C HIS A 34 -0.79 -9.41 11.27
N LYS A 35 -0.51 -10.55 10.64
CA LYS A 35 -1.43 -11.17 9.67
C LYS A 35 -2.79 -11.47 10.32
N GLY A 36 -3.86 -11.06 9.63
CA GLY A 36 -5.23 -11.24 10.11
C GLY A 36 -5.72 -10.16 11.08
N GLU A 37 -4.87 -9.20 11.45
CA GLU A 37 -5.25 -8.08 12.33
C GLU A 37 -5.77 -6.89 11.53
N VAL A 38 -6.58 -6.08 12.20
CA VAL A 38 -7.02 -4.76 11.75
C VAL A 38 -6.66 -3.73 12.81
N VAL A 39 -5.82 -2.77 12.45
CA VAL A 39 -5.41 -1.67 13.32
C VAL A 39 -5.95 -0.36 12.78
N ALA A 40 -6.60 0.44 13.63
CA ALA A 40 -7.11 1.76 13.30
C ALA A 40 -6.24 2.87 13.92
N LEU A 41 -5.81 3.81 13.10
CA LEU A 41 -5.09 5.00 13.55
C LEU A 41 -6.09 6.14 13.74
N LEU A 42 -6.39 6.47 15.00
CA LEU A 42 -7.36 7.49 15.38
C LEU A 42 -6.67 8.78 15.85
N GLY A 43 -7.37 9.89 15.71
CA GLY A 43 -6.89 11.19 16.17
C GLY A 43 -7.54 12.37 15.44
N PRO A 44 -7.41 13.59 15.95
CA PRO A 44 -7.97 14.80 15.33
C PRO A 44 -7.33 15.11 13.98
N ASN A 45 -7.95 16.03 13.24
CA ASN A 45 -7.35 16.56 12.02
C ASN A 45 -6.03 17.28 12.34
N GLY A 46 -5.01 17.03 11.52
CA GLY A 46 -3.67 17.57 11.74
C GLY A 46 -2.79 16.78 12.72
N ALA A 47 -3.28 15.69 13.31
CA ALA A 47 -2.50 14.82 14.21
C ALA A 47 -1.36 14.02 13.53
N GLY A 48 -1.18 14.14 12.22
CA GLY A 48 -0.12 13.43 11.50
C GLY A 48 -0.52 12.09 10.92
N LYS A 49 -1.78 11.65 11.03
CA LYS A 49 -2.24 10.34 10.52
C LYS A 49 -1.84 10.10 9.06
N THR A 50 -2.14 11.03 8.18
CA THR A 50 -1.80 10.93 6.74
C THR A 50 -0.28 10.84 6.53
N THR A 51 0.50 11.62 7.29
CA THR A 51 1.98 11.58 7.22
C THR A 51 2.51 10.23 7.70
N CYS A 52 1.90 9.63 8.72
CA CYS A 52 2.22 8.30 9.19
C CYS A 52 1.95 7.25 8.10
N PHE A 53 0.74 7.24 7.51
CA PHE A 53 0.41 6.35 6.40
C PHE A 53 1.34 6.55 5.19
N TYR A 54 1.66 7.78 4.83
CA TYR A 54 2.57 8.08 3.72
C TYR A 54 4.00 7.61 4.02
N SER A 55 4.44 7.68 5.27
CA SER A 55 5.75 7.15 5.67
C SER A 55 5.77 5.62 5.59
N ILE A 56 4.69 4.95 6.00
CA ILE A 56 4.53 3.49 5.88
C ILE A 56 4.44 3.07 4.41
N ALA A 57 3.68 3.77 3.59
CA ALA A 57 3.51 3.46 2.16
C ALA A 57 4.75 3.77 1.30
N GLY A 58 5.69 4.58 1.81
CA GLY A 58 6.89 5.00 1.06
C GLY A 58 6.66 6.18 0.12
N LEU A 59 5.61 6.95 0.35
CA LEU A 59 5.33 8.23 -0.34
C LEU A 59 6.11 9.39 0.30
N VAL A 60 6.40 9.28 1.59
CA VAL A 60 7.22 10.22 2.35
C VAL A 60 8.26 9.43 3.12
N SER A 61 9.54 9.81 3.04
CA SER A 61 10.57 9.18 3.86
C SER A 61 10.51 9.75 5.29
N PRO A 62 10.48 8.90 6.32
CA PRO A 62 10.64 9.36 7.70
C PRO A 62 12.05 9.94 7.90
N ASP A 63 12.21 10.84 8.86
CA ASP A 63 13.52 11.43 9.19
C ASP A 63 14.25 10.56 10.20
N LYS A 64 13.55 9.74 10.96
CA LYS A 64 14.07 8.74 11.90
C LYS A 64 13.13 7.56 12.05
N GLY A 65 13.62 6.49 12.66
CA GLY A 65 12.89 5.27 12.91
C GLY A 65 12.97 4.28 11.76
N MET A 66 12.23 3.21 11.86
CA MET A 66 12.29 2.08 10.94
C MET A 66 10.90 1.56 10.58
N VAL A 67 10.75 1.12 9.33
CA VAL A 67 9.56 0.41 8.82
C VAL A 67 10.00 -0.94 8.28
N THR A 68 9.48 -2.04 8.81
CA THR A 68 9.74 -3.39 8.31
C THR A 68 8.45 -4.04 7.82
N VAL A 69 8.56 -4.83 6.75
CA VAL A 69 7.46 -5.61 6.18
C VAL A 69 7.92 -7.06 6.07
N ASP A 70 7.24 -7.97 6.75
CA ASP A 70 7.59 -9.40 6.84
C ASP A 70 9.08 -9.63 7.16
N GLY A 71 9.64 -8.80 8.06
CA GLY A 71 11.03 -8.85 8.48
C GLY A 71 12.04 -8.20 7.53
N PHE A 72 11.61 -7.57 6.44
CA PHE A 72 12.49 -6.83 5.54
C PHE A 72 12.44 -5.33 5.85
N ASP A 73 13.60 -4.69 5.97
CA ASP A 73 13.68 -3.23 6.12
C ASP A 73 13.17 -2.54 4.85
N ALA A 74 12.04 -1.84 5.00
CA ALA A 74 11.39 -1.08 3.96
C ALA A 74 11.57 0.43 4.11
N THR A 75 12.29 0.90 5.15
CA THR A 75 12.36 2.31 5.55
C THR A 75 12.72 3.25 4.39
N ASN A 76 13.71 2.87 3.59
CA ASN A 76 14.18 3.66 2.45
C ASN A 76 13.72 3.14 1.10
N LEU A 77 12.83 2.13 1.08
CA LEU A 77 12.31 1.59 -0.17
C LEU A 77 11.20 2.48 -0.71
N PRO A 78 11.18 2.75 -2.03
CA PRO A 78 10.07 3.43 -2.68
C PRO A 78 8.82 2.55 -2.68
N MET A 79 7.65 3.17 -2.84
CA MET A 79 6.34 2.52 -2.78
C MET A 79 6.25 1.22 -3.60
N TYR A 80 6.75 1.22 -4.85
CA TYR A 80 6.68 0.03 -5.71
C TYR A 80 7.49 -1.16 -5.17
N ARG A 81 8.58 -0.92 -4.46
CA ARG A 81 9.37 -1.97 -3.80
C ARG A 81 8.65 -2.51 -2.57
N ARG A 82 7.99 -1.64 -1.80
CA ARG A 82 7.16 -2.06 -0.66
C ARG A 82 5.97 -2.88 -1.13
N ALA A 83 5.37 -2.53 -2.28
CA ALA A 83 4.33 -3.34 -2.90
C ALA A 83 4.82 -4.76 -3.24
N GLN A 84 6.05 -4.91 -3.73
CA GLN A 84 6.67 -6.24 -3.98
C GLN A 84 6.89 -7.05 -2.69
N LEU A 85 6.98 -6.40 -1.53
CA LEU A 85 7.01 -7.07 -0.21
C LEU A 85 5.60 -7.43 0.31
N GLY A 86 4.53 -7.04 -0.40
CA GLY A 86 3.15 -7.32 -0.03
C GLY A 86 2.39 -6.16 0.60
N LEU A 87 3.00 -4.96 0.73
CA LEU A 87 2.33 -3.78 1.27
C LEU A 87 1.43 -3.12 0.22
N GLY A 88 0.11 -3.29 0.34
CA GLY A 88 -0.88 -2.57 -0.46
C GLY A 88 -1.21 -1.20 0.14
N TYR A 89 -1.50 -0.22 -0.71
CA TYR A 89 -1.97 1.10 -0.30
C TYR A 89 -3.24 1.48 -1.08
N LEU A 90 -4.33 1.70 -0.37
CA LEU A 90 -5.57 2.21 -0.95
C LEU A 90 -5.72 3.69 -0.57
N PRO A 91 -5.53 4.63 -1.51
CA PRO A 91 -5.68 6.06 -1.24
C PRO A 91 -7.14 6.45 -1.01
N GLN A 92 -7.37 7.61 -0.40
CA GLN A 92 -8.69 8.18 -0.20
C GLN A 92 -9.36 8.59 -1.53
N GLU A 93 -8.57 9.05 -2.50
CA GLU A 93 -9.05 9.39 -3.84
C GLU A 93 -9.03 8.17 -4.75
N ALA A 94 -9.93 8.15 -5.74
CA ALA A 94 -9.99 7.06 -6.72
C ALA A 94 -8.68 6.94 -7.50
N SER A 95 -7.98 5.81 -7.31
CA SER A 95 -6.70 5.51 -7.95
C SER A 95 -6.94 4.63 -9.19
N ILE A 96 -7.54 5.21 -10.22
CA ILE A 96 -7.90 4.54 -11.47
C ILE A 96 -7.23 5.19 -12.68
N PHE A 97 -7.00 4.41 -13.71
CA PHE A 97 -6.61 4.91 -15.03
C PHE A 97 -7.86 5.42 -15.75
N ARG A 98 -8.08 6.72 -15.72
CA ARG A 98 -9.32 7.36 -16.22
C ARG A 98 -9.60 7.11 -17.71
N GLY A 99 -8.59 6.86 -18.51
CA GLY A 99 -8.74 6.53 -19.93
C GLY A 99 -9.04 5.05 -20.23
N LEU A 100 -9.13 4.21 -19.21
CA LEU A 100 -9.40 2.78 -19.32
C LEU A 100 -10.81 2.46 -18.81
N ASN A 101 -11.38 1.38 -19.35
CA ASN A 101 -12.62 0.80 -18.81
C ASN A 101 -12.35 -0.03 -17.54
N VAL A 102 -13.40 -0.52 -16.89
CA VAL A 102 -13.30 -1.32 -15.65
C VAL A 102 -12.40 -2.54 -15.83
N GLU A 103 -12.64 -3.36 -16.85
CA GLU A 103 -11.85 -4.56 -17.14
C GLU A 103 -10.37 -4.24 -17.38
N GLN A 104 -10.09 -3.17 -18.13
CA GLN A 104 -8.73 -2.75 -18.43
C GLN A 104 -7.98 -2.25 -17.18
N ASN A 105 -8.66 -1.55 -16.27
CA ASN A 105 -8.08 -1.14 -14.99
C ASN A 105 -7.68 -2.36 -14.14
N ILE A 106 -8.54 -3.37 -14.04
CA ILE A 106 -8.26 -4.60 -13.30
C ILE A 106 -7.10 -5.36 -13.98
N SER A 107 -7.13 -5.47 -15.32
CA SER A 107 -6.06 -6.15 -16.09
C SER A 107 -4.70 -5.49 -15.86
N ALA A 108 -4.62 -4.17 -15.90
CA ALA A 108 -3.37 -3.44 -15.72
C ALA A 108 -2.70 -3.75 -14.37
N VAL A 109 -3.50 -3.92 -13.32
CA VAL A 109 -2.99 -4.32 -11.99
C VAL A 109 -2.67 -5.82 -11.95
N SER A 110 -3.55 -6.67 -12.51
CA SER A 110 -3.36 -8.13 -12.51
C SER A 110 -2.07 -8.55 -13.23
N GLU A 111 -1.68 -7.88 -14.30
CA GLU A 111 -0.44 -8.16 -15.04
C GLU A 111 0.84 -7.93 -14.22
N LEU A 112 0.79 -7.12 -13.17
CA LEU A 112 1.94 -6.91 -12.28
C LEU A 112 2.20 -8.11 -11.35
N TRP A 113 1.17 -8.93 -11.09
CA TRP A 113 1.23 -10.03 -10.13
C TRP A 113 1.23 -11.41 -10.77
N THR A 114 0.87 -11.50 -12.04
CA THR A 114 0.78 -12.76 -12.78
C THR A 114 1.94 -12.92 -13.75
N LYS A 115 2.50 -14.12 -13.85
CA LYS A 115 3.62 -14.40 -14.75
C LYS A 115 3.17 -14.64 -16.20
N ASN A 116 1.92 -15.07 -16.39
CA ASN A 116 1.37 -15.48 -17.67
C ASN A 116 0.09 -14.70 -18.00
N LYS A 117 -0.12 -14.39 -19.28
CA LYS A 117 -1.34 -13.72 -19.75
C LYS A 117 -2.61 -14.53 -19.51
N SER A 118 -2.52 -15.86 -19.49
CA SER A 118 -3.66 -16.74 -19.20
C SER A 118 -4.13 -16.55 -17.76
N ASP A 119 -3.19 -16.59 -16.81
CA ASP A 119 -3.47 -16.46 -15.38
C ASP A 119 -4.02 -15.06 -15.06
N SER A 120 -3.49 -14.01 -15.73
CA SER A 120 -4.00 -12.65 -15.61
C SER A 120 -5.46 -12.55 -16.07
N LYS A 121 -5.81 -13.12 -17.22
CA LYS A 121 -7.18 -13.13 -17.73
C LYS A 121 -8.13 -13.87 -16.79
N GLN A 122 -7.74 -15.05 -16.31
CA GLN A 122 -8.53 -15.81 -15.36
C GLN A 122 -8.77 -14.99 -14.08
N ARG A 123 -7.74 -14.35 -13.55
CA ARG A 123 -7.84 -13.51 -12.35
C ARG A 123 -8.78 -12.31 -12.55
N VAL A 124 -8.76 -11.69 -13.73
CA VAL A 124 -9.69 -10.61 -14.10
C VAL A 124 -11.15 -11.11 -14.08
N GLU A 125 -11.43 -12.28 -14.67
CA GLU A 125 -12.78 -12.85 -14.66
C GLU A 125 -13.23 -13.19 -13.24
N GLU A 126 -12.36 -13.77 -12.43
CA GLU A 126 -12.64 -14.06 -11.02
C GLU A 126 -13.03 -12.78 -10.26
N LEU A 127 -12.24 -11.71 -10.38
CA LEU A 127 -12.50 -10.44 -9.70
C LEU A 127 -13.78 -9.77 -10.19
N LEU A 128 -14.06 -9.77 -11.50
CA LEU A 128 -15.30 -9.22 -12.05
C LEU A 128 -16.53 -9.92 -11.49
N ASN A 129 -16.45 -11.25 -11.30
CA ASN A 129 -17.54 -12.05 -10.72
C ASN A 129 -17.63 -11.85 -9.20
N GLU A 130 -16.51 -11.89 -8.47
CA GLU A 130 -16.45 -11.71 -7.03
C GLU A 130 -17.08 -10.39 -6.59
N PHE A 131 -16.78 -9.30 -7.30
CA PHE A 131 -17.33 -7.97 -7.04
C PHE A 131 -18.68 -7.72 -7.74
N SER A 132 -19.22 -8.69 -8.48
CA SER A 132 -20.50 -8.56 -9.22
C SER A 132 -20.54 -7.39 -10.21
N ILE A 133 -19.39 -7.04 -10.81
CA ILE A 133 -19.23 -5.90 -11.74
C ILE A 133 -19.08 -6.33 -13.21
N THR A 134 -19.38 -7.57 -13.54
CA THR A 134 -19.28 -8.10 -14.92
C THR A 134 -20.12 -7.29 -15.92
N HIS A 135 -21.28 -6.78 -15.48
CA HIS A 135 -22.21 -6.02 -16.32
C HIS A 135 -21.66 -4.64 -16.73
N ILE A 136 -20.73 -4.06 -15.98
CA ILE A 136 -20.09 -2.77 -16.28
C ILE A 136 -18.66 -2.91 -16.79
N ARG A 137 -18.21 -4.13 -17.13
CA ARG A 137 -16.82 -4.41 -17.51
C ARG A 137 -16.27 -3.51 -18.62
N LYS A 138 -17.11 -3.07 -19.53
CA LYS A 138 -16.75 -2.18 -20.65
C LYS A 138 -17.07 -0.72 -20.41
N SER A 139 -17.70 -0.38 -19.29
CA SER A 139 -17.99 1.01 -18.93
C SER A 139 -16.71 1.77 -18.63
N PRO A 140 -16.65 3.09 -18.92
CA PRO A 140 -15.58 3.95 -18.46
C PRO A 140 -15.44 3.85 -16.94
N ALA A 141 -14.21 3.79 -16.43
CA ALA A 141 -13.99 3.61 -14.98
C ALA A 141 -14.27 4.87 -14.14
N ILE A 142 -14.59 5.99 -14.79
CA ILE A 142 -14.89 7.28 -14.15
C ILE A 142 -16.41 7.53 -13.95
N GLU A 143 -17.24 6.63 -14.41
CA GLU A 143 -18.69 6.62 -14.18
C GLU A 143 -19.01 5.69 -12.99
#